data_a349d79f59a15769796444a166422995
#
_entry.id   a349d79f59a15769796444a166422995
#
_cell.length_a   1.000
_cell.length_b   1.000
_cell.length_c   1.000
_cell.angle_alpha   90.00
_cell.angle_beta   90.00
_cell.angle_gamma   90.00
#
_symmetry.space_group_name_H-M   'P 1'
#
loop_
_entity.id
_entity.type
_entity.pdbx_description
1 polymer ?
#
loop_
_entity_poly.entity_id
_entity_poly.type
_entity_poly.pdbx_seq_one_letter_code
_entity_poly.pdbx_strand_id
1 'polypeptide(L)'
;ATIDEKTGVYNNKFFRTISEMELEKAKRGESLSLLILDIDNFKKLNDSYGHLIGDKMLKRLGIVMKENTRKYDIVSRFGGEEFIILLPKTNIKRALIVCERLRRKVQQDNEMIKYKVTISGGLTTYQKNDSVKRMQIRADKALYQAKKLGKNRIEIL
;
A
#
# COMPACT_ATOMS: atom_id res chain seq x y z
N ALA A 1 17.32 12.52 -0.34
CA ALA A 1 15.90 12.70 -0.67
C ALA A 1 15.02 11.69 0.07
N THR A 2 13.81 12.09 0.43
CA THR A 2 12.85 11.23 1.14
C THR A 2 11.62 10.90 0.29
N ILE A 3 11.40 11.67 -0.77
CA ILE A 3 10.19 11.58 -1.60
C ILE A 3 10.50 10.91 -2.93
N ASP A 4 9.60 10.02 -3.34
CA ASP A 4 9.61 9.47 -4.70
C ASP A 4 9.05 10.52 -5.65
N GLU A 5 9.86 11.01 -6.56
CA GLU A 5 9.49 12.13 -7.44
C GLU A 5 8.31 11.80 -8.36
N LYS A 6 8.20 10.56 -8.79
CA LYS A 6 7.16 10.14 -9.74
C LYS A 6 5.77 10.14 -9.11
N THR A 7 5.66 9.79 -7.83
CA THR A 7 4.37 9.59 -7.16
C THR A 7 4.09 10.56 -6.02
N GLY A 8 5.12 11.24 -5.52
CA GLY A 8 4.98 12.17 -4.41
C GLY A 8 4.85 11.53 -3.02
N VAL A 9 4.89 10.21 -2.94
CA VAL A 9 4.92 9.49 -1.66
C VAL A 9 6.36 9.32 -1.22
N TYR A 10 6.58 8.78 -0.01
CA TYR A 10 7.94 8.51 0.46
C TYR A 10 8.62 7.44 -0.39
N ASN A 11 9.94 7.52 -0.49
CA ASN A 11 10.70 6.48 -1.18
C ASN A 11 10.99 5.31 -0.24
N ASN A 12 11.48 4.22 -0.81
CA ASN A 12 11.76 3.00 -0.06
C ASN A 12 12.87 3.18 0.99
N LYS A 13 13.83 4.03 0.71
CA LYS A 13 14.93 4.31 1.65
C LYS A 13 14.39 4.93 2.94
N PHE A 14 13.52 5.93 2.81
CA PHE A 14 12.89 6.55 3.98
C PHE A 14 12.01 5.54 4.72
N PHE A 15 11.25 4.73 3.99
CA PHE A 15 10.42 3.69 4.60
C PHE A 15 11.26 2.76 5.48
N ARG A 16 12.41 2.30 5.01
CA ARG A 16 13.27 1.39 5.78
C ARG A 16 13.70 1.99 7.10
N THR A 17 14.02 3.27 7.10
CA THR A 17 14.43 3.96 8.33
C THR A 17 13.27 4.12 9.29
N ILE A 18 12.15 4.66 8.83
CA ILE A 18 11.02 4.96 9.70
C ILE A 18 10.33 3.69 10.21
N SER A 19 10.29 2.63 9.41
CA SER A 19 9.64 1.38 9.81
C SER A 19 10.34 0.72 10.99
N GLU A 20 11.67 0.82 11.07
CA GLU A 20 12.39 0.28 12.23
C GLU A 20 12.05 1.04 13.52
N MET A 21 11.86 2.35 13.41
CA MET A 21 11.45 3.17 14.55
C MET A 21 10.03 2.81 15.03
N GLU A 22 9.11 2.60 14.10
CA GLU A 22 7.74 2.22 14.43
C GLU A 22 7.67 0.80 14.98
N LEU A 23 8.53 -0.10 14.49
CA LEU A 23 8.62 -1.46 15.03
C LEU A 23 9.02 -1.46 16.51
N GLU A 24 9.96 -0.60 16.89
CA GLU A 24 10.38 -0.49 18.30
C GLU A 24 9.20 -0.09 19.20
N LYS A 25 8.34 0.80 18.73
CA LYS A 25 7.12 1.14 19.46
C LYS A 25 6.15 -0.03 19.57
N ALA A 26 6.03 -0.81 18.49
CA ALA A 26 5.18 -2.02 18.49
C ALA A 26 5.68 -3.05 19.48
N LYS A 27 6.99 -3.21 19.60
CA LYS A 27 7.60 -4.09 20.61
C LYS A 27 7.24 -3.68 22.04
N ARG A 28 6.93 -2.41 22.26
CA ARG A 28 6.51 -1.89 23.57
C ARG A 28 5.01 -1.89 23.78
N GLY A 29 4.25 -2.51 22.86
CA GLY A 29 2.82 -2.72 23.01
C GLY A 29 1.92 -1.87 22.11
N GLU A 30 2.46 -1.00 21.26
CA GLU A 30 1.63 -0.26 20.32
C GLU A 30 1.20 -1.16 19.16
N SER A 31 -0.03 -0.99 18.70
CA SER A 31 -0.50 -1.66 17.49
C SER A 31 0.22 -1.09 16.27
N LEU A 32 0.54 -1.94 15.32
CA LEU A 32 1.17 -1.54 14.07
C LEU A 32 0.66 -2.44 12.96
N SER A 33 0.17 -1.84 11.89
CA SER A 33 -0.30 -2.61 10.73
C SER A 33 0.46 -2.19 9.48
N LEU A 34 0.53 -3.08 8.51
CA LEU A 34 1.28 -2.89 7.29
C LEU A 34 0.50 -3.45 6.10
N LEU A 35 0.36 -2.62 5.07
CA LEU A 35 -0.30 -2.99 3.82
C LEU A 35 0.71 -2.93 2.69
N ILE A 36 0.77 -3.99 1.89
CA ILE A 36 1.45 -3.96 0.59
C ILE A 36 0.36 -4.02 -0.48
N LEU A 37 0.43 -3.13 -1.44
CA LEU A 37 -0.56 -3.06 -2.50
C LEU A 37 0.08 -2.77 -3.84
N ASP A 38 -0.61 -3.11 -4.90
CA ASP A 38 -0.23 -2.69 -6.25
C ASP A 38 -1.47 -2.51 -7.13
N ILE A 39 -1.23 -1.91 -8.31
CA ILE A 39 -2.27 -1.72 -9.31
C ILE A 39 -2.51 -3.05 -10.02
N ASP A 40 -3.77 -3.48 -10.06
CA ASP A 40 -4.17 -4.69 -10.76
C ASP A 40 -3.95 -4.54 -12.27
N ASN A 41 -3.36 -5.57 -12.87
CA ASN A 41 -3.13 -5.62 -14.33
C ASN A 41 -2.34 -4.43 -14.87
N PHE A 42 -1.35 -3.94 -14.11
CA PHE A 42 -0.59 -2.74 -14.47
C PHE A 42 0.16 -2.93 -15.80
N LYS A 43 0.74 -4.10 -16.04
CA LYS A 43 1.40 -4.38 -17.32
C LYS A 43 0.42 -4.26 -18.50
N LYS A 44 -0.78 -4.81 -18.33
CA LYS A 44 -1.83 -4.73 -19.34
C LYS A 44 -2.25 -3.27 -19.59
N LEU A 45 -2.32 -2.48 -18.54
CA LEU A 45 -2.61 -1.04 -18.65
C LEU A 45 -1.56 -0.34 -19.52
N ASN A 46 -0.29 -0.57 -19.24
CA ASN A 46 0.82 -0.01 -20.00
C ASN A 46 0.79 -0.48 -21.46
N ASP A 47 0.56 -1.77 -21.68
CA ASP A 47 0.51 -2.34 -23.02
C ASP A 47 -0.64 -1.76 -23.85
N SER A 48 -1.78 -1.49 -23.21
CA SER A 48 -2.98 -0.98 -23.90
C SER A 48 -2.96 0.53 -24.11
N TYR A 49 -2.44 1.29 -23.14
CA TYR A 49 -2.55 2.76 -23.14
C TYR A 49 -1.21 3.49 -23.13
N GLY A 50 -0.11 2.76 -23.01
CA GLY A 50 1.24 3.33 -22.99
C GLY A 50 1.73 3.69 -21.59
N HIS A 51 3.05 3.86 -21.48
CA HIS A 51 3.71 4.12 -20.20
C HIS A 51 3.33 5.48 -19.59
N LEU A 52 2.98 6.47 -20.40
CA LEU A 52 2.55 7.77 -19.88
C LEU A 52 1.26 7.64 -19.05
N ILE A 53 0.33 6.83 -19.51
CA ILE A 53 -0.91 6.57 -18.76
C ILE A 53 -0.60 5.75 -17.50
N GLY A 54 0.27 4.75 -17.61
CA GLY A 54 0.72 4.00 -16.44
C GLY A 54 1.33 4.91 -15.38
N ASP A 55 2.22 5.80 -15.78
CA ASP A 55 2.84 6.76 -14.87
C ASP A 55 1.81 7.72 -14.26
N LYS A 56 0.85 8.17 -15.07
CA LYS A 56 -0.23 9.01 -14.58
C LYS A 56 -1.07 8.31 -13.52
N MET A 57 -1.35 7.01 -13.71
CA MET A 57 -2.11 6.23 -12.74
C MET A 57 -1.32 6.01 -11.44
N LEU A 58 -0.02 5.78 -11.53
CA LEU A 58 0.84 5.69 -10.35
C LEU A 58 0.83 7.00 -9.56
N LYS A 59 0.96 8.11 -10.23
CA LYS A 59 0.91 9.44 -9.60
C LYS A 59 -0.45 9.69 -8.95
N ARG A 60 -1.52 9.36 -9.65
CA ARG A 60 -2.89 9.52 -9.13
C ARG A 60 -3.13 8.63 -7.92
N LEU A 61 -2.63 7.40 -7.95
CA LEU A 61 -2.71 6.49 -6.80
C LEU A 61 -2.00 7.09 -5.58
N GLY A 62 -0.83 7.68 -5.78
CA GLY A 62 -0.10 8.38 -4.70
C GLY A 62 -0.95 9.46 -4.05
N ILE A 63 -1.64 10.27 -4.84
CA ILE A 63 -2.53 11.32 -4.35
C ILE A 63 -3.69 10.71 -3.55
N VAL A 64 -4.36 9.71 -4.10
CA VAL A 64 -5.50 9.06 -3.45
C VAL A 64 -5.09 8.42 -2.12
N MET A 65 -3.93 7.77 -2.08
CA MET A 65 -3.42 7.18 -0.84
C MET A 65 -3.16 8.25 0.23
N LYS A 66 -2.54 9.36 -0.13
CA LYS A 66 -2.24 10.43 0.82
C LYS A 66 -3.51 11.11 1.33
N GLU A 67 -4.52 11.27 0.48
CA GLU A 67 -5.80 11.85 0.86
C GLU A 67 -6.62 10.95 1.78
N ASN A 68 -6.37 9.65 1.76
CA ASN A 68 -7.16 8.66 2.50
C ASN A 68 -6.43 8.00 3.66
N THR A 69 -5.30 8.56 4.06
CA THR A 69 -4.54 8.12 5.22
C THR A 69 -4.32 9.30 6.16
N ARG A 70 -3.97 9.00 7.41
CA ARG A 70 -3.71 10.03 8.41
C ARG A 70 -2.31 10.60 8.20
N LYS A 71 -2.08 11.79 8.77
CA LYS A 71 -0.81 12.50 8.61
C LYS A 71 0.40 11.70 9.09
N TYR A 72 0.24 10.88 10.13
CA TYR A 72 1.33 10.06 10.67
C TYR A 72 1.41 8.68 10.04
N ASP A 73 0.50 8.31 9.16
CA ASP A 73 0.61 7.10 8.37
C ASP A 73 1.71 7.29 7.32
N ILE A 74 2.45 6.23 7.03
CA ILE A 74 3.60 6.31 6.13
C ILE A 74 3.25 5.61 4.82
N VAL A 75 3.06 6.41 3.77
CA VAL A 75 2.77 5.91 2.42
C VAL A 75 4.06 5.97 1.62
N SER A 76 4.51 4.83 1.12
CA SER A 76 5.79 4.71 0.43
C SER A 76 5.66 3.92 -0.85
N ARG A 77 6.52 4.24 -1.82
CA ARG A 77 6.67 3.42 -3.01
C ARG A 77 7.73 2.37 -2.76
N PHE A 78 7.33 1.10 -2.92
CA PHE A 78 8.26 -0.01 -2.70
C PHE A 78 9.12 -0.24 -3.93
N GLY A 79 8.52 -0.22 -5.12
CA GLY A 79 9.21 -0.35 -6.40
C GLY A 79 8.19 -0.59 -7.50
N GLY A 80 8.50 -0.21 -8.74
CA GLY A 80 7.60 -0.41 -9.88
C GLY A 80 6.19 0.12 -9.64
N GLU A 81 5.20 -0.77 -9.60
CA GLU A 81 3.81 -0.46 -9.29
C GLU A 81 3.40 -0.85 -7.87
N GLU A 82 4.35 -1.22 -7.02
CA GLU A 82 4.10 -1.71 -5.67
C GLU A 82 4.32 -0.62 -4.63
N PHE A 83 3.39 -0.50 -3.69
CA PHE A 83 3.41 0.47 -2.61
C PHE A 83 3.29 -0.23 -1.28
N ILE A 84 3.78 0.43 -0.24
CA ILE A 84 3.72 -0.08 1.12
C ILE A 84 3.22 1.05 2.02
N ILE A 85 2.23 0.73 2.86
CA ILE A 85 1.67 1.69 3.82
C ILE A 85 1.86 1.14 5.22
N LEU A 86 2.49 1.92 6.07
CA LEU A 86 2.63 1.60 7.48
C LEU A 86 1.61 2.41 8.26
N LEU A 87 0.85 1.73 9.11
CA LEU A 87 -0.23 2.32 9.89
C LEU A 87 0.10 2.22 11.38
N PRO A 88 0.78 3.24 11.95
CA PRO A 88 1.09 3.27 13.38
C PRO A 88 -0.17 3.35 14.23
N LYS A 89 -0.12 2.80 15.43
CA LYS A 89 -1.21 2.84 16.42
C LYS A 89 -2.54 2.35 15.85
N THR A 90 -2.48 1.36 14.95
CA THR A 90 -3.64 0.88 14.22
C THR A 90 -3.67 -0.64 14.28
N ASN A 91 -4.72 -1.18 14.92
CA ASN A 91 -4.93 -2.62 14.97
C ASN A 91 -5.52 -3.13 13.65
N ILE A 92 -5.61 -4.45 13.51
CA ILE A 92 -6.02 -5.07 12.25
C ILE A 92 -7.43 -4.63 11.83
N LYS A 93 -8.34 -4.49 12.77
CA LYS A 93 -9.72 -4.09 12.52
C LYS A 93 -9.81 -2.70 11.89
N ARG A 94 -9.12 -1.74 12.50
CA ARG A 94 -9.08 -0.36 12.00
C ARG A 94 -8.28 -0.26 10.70
N ALA A 95 -7.21 -1.02 10.60
CA ALA A 95 -6.41 -1.06 9.38
C ALA A 95 -7.24 -1.54 8.20
N LEU A 96 -8.05 -2.58 8.39
CA LEU A 96 -8.92 -3.08 7.31
C LEU A 96 -9.90 -2.01 6.84
N ILE A 97 -10.47 -1.23 7.76
CA ILE A 97 -11.38 -0.12 7.40
C ILE A 97 -10.67 0.89 6.51
N VAL A 98 -9.44 1.28 6.89
CA VAL A 98 -8.64 2.22 6.10
C VAL A 98 -8.32 1.65 4.71
N CYS A 99 -7.90 0.41 4.65
CA CYS A 99 -7.50 -0.25 3.41
C CYS A 99 -8.70 -0.44 2.47
N GLU A 100 -9.86 -0.84 2.99
CA GLU A 100 -11.07 -1.00 2.20
C GLU A 100 -11.57 0.34 1.67
N ARG A 101 -11.48 1.39 2.47
CA ARG A 101 -11.82 2.74 2.02
C ARG A 101 -10.91 3.16 0.86
N LEU A 102 -9.62 2.91 1.01
CA LEU A 102 -8.64 3.22 -0.04
C LEU A 102 -8.96 2.47 -1.33
N ARG A 103 -9.22 1.16 -1.23
CA ARG A 103 -9.57 0.35 -2.39
C ARG A 103 -10.78 0.89 -3.13
N ARG A 104 -11.84 1.25 -2.39
CA ARG A 104 -13.05 1.83 -2.98
C ARG A 104 -12.80 3.19 -3.60
N LYS A 105 -11.98 4.04 -2.95
CA LYS A 105 -11.64 5.36 -3.49
C LYS A 105 -10.87 5.26 -4.80
N VAL A 106 -9.98 4.28 -4.92
CA VAL A 106 -9.27 4.01 -6.18
C VAL A 106 -10.27 3.59 -7.26
N GLN A 107 -11.13 2.63 -6.96
CA GLN A 107 -12.09 2.10 -7.91
C GLN A 107 -13.07 3.17 -8.42
N GLN A 108 -13.39 4.15 -7.59
CA GLN A 108 -14.35 5.22 -7.88
C GLN A 108 -13.71 6.52 -8.35
N ASP A 109 -12.38 6.60 -8.34
CA ASP A 109 -11.67 7.83 -8.70
C ASP A 109 -11.94 8.25 -10.14
N ASN A 110 -12.21 9.54 -10.35
CA ASN A 110 -12.62 10.06 -11.66
C ASN A 110 -11.59 9.83 -12.76
N GLU A 111 -10.29 9.83 -12.43
CA GLU A 111 -9.25 9.59 -13.42
C GLU A 111 -8.96 8.10 -13.60
N MET A 112 -8.97 7.34 -12.51
CA MET A 112 -8.64 5.92 -12.54
C MET A 112 -9.77 5.07 -13.13
N ILE A 113 -11.02 5.47 -12.94
CA ILE A 113 -12.18 4.74 -13.44
C ILE A 113 -12.21 4.66 -14.98
N LYS A 114 -11.66 5.65 -15.65
CA LYS A 114 -11.57 5.67 -17.11
C LYS A 114 -10.83 4.47 -17.67
N TYR A 115 -9.87 3.97 -16.92
CA TYR A 115 -9.03 2.83 -17.32
C TYR A 115 -9.35 1.58 -16.52
N LYS A 116 -10.43 1.59 -15.76
CA LYS A 116 -10.89 0.48 -14.91
C LYS A 116 -9.80 0.02 -13.93
N VAL A 117 -9.06 0.96 -13.38
CA VAL A 117 -7.97 0.67 -12.45
C VAL A 117 -8.54 0.27 -11.10
N THR A 118 -8.03 -0.83 -10.56
CA THR A 118 -8.29 -1.27 -9.20
C THR A 118 -6.96 -1.63 -8.55
N ILE A 119 -6.99 -1.81 -7.24
CA ILE A 119 -5.82 -2.28 -6.48
C ILE A 119 -6.16 -3.54 -5.72
N SER A 120 -5.13 -4.34 -5.50
CA SER A 120 -5.16 -5.46 -4.55
C SER A 120 -4.16 -5.18 -3.45
N GLY A 121 -4.46 -5.63 -2.24
CA GLY A 121 -3.59 -5.41 -1.10
C GLY A 121 -3.53 -6.61 -0.18
N GLY A 122 -2.39 -6.75 0.48
CA GLY A 122 -2.16 -7.70 1.56
C GLY A 122 -1.90 -6.93 2.85
N LEU A 123 -2.66 -7.24 3.87
CA LEU A 123 -2.63 -6.55 5.16
C LEU A 123 -2.21 -7.49 6.26
N THR A 124 -1.33 -7.01 7.13
CA THR A 124 -0.95 -7.73 8.34
C THR A 124 -0.77 -6.77 9.50
N THR A 125 -0.72 -7.30 10.70
CA THR A 125 -0.43 -6.52 11.91
C THR A 125 0.77 -7.13 12.62
N TYR A 126 1.46 -6.31 13.43
CA TYR A 126 2.60 -6.74 14.23
C TYR A 126 2.20 -7.88 15.17
N GLN A 127 3.00 -8.91 15.17
CA GLN A 127 2.91 -10.04 16.08
C GLN A 127 4.22 -10.18 16.86
N LYS A 128 4.15 -10.69 18.08
CA LYS A 128 5.32 -10.86 18.92
C LYS A 128 6.46 -11.53 18.15
N ASN A 129 7.66 -10.96 18.30
CA ASN A 129 8.90 -11.38 17.64
C ASN A 129 8.98 -11.06 16.15
N ASP A 130 8.05 -10.27 15.62
CA ASP A 130 8.15 -9.82 14.23
C ASP A 130 9.35 -8.88 14.03
N SER A 131 9.93 -8.98 12.84
CA SER A 131 10.76 -7.94 12.24
C SER A 131 9.93 -7.25 11.15
N VAL A 132 10.39 -6.10 10.69
CA VAL A 132 9.76 -5.45 9.52
C VAL A 132 9.72 -6.42 8.34
N LYS A 133 10.82 -7.13 8.11
CA LYS A 133 10.89 -8.10 7.01
C LYS A 133 9.85 -9.21 7.14
N ARG A 134 9.63 -9.74 8.33
CA ARG A 134 8.60 -10.76 8.56
C ARG A 134 7.20 -10.23 8.26
N MET A 135 6.93 -9.00 8.68
CA MET A 135 5.66 -8.35 8.36
C MET A 135 5.49 -8.17 6.84
N GLN A 136 6.55 -7.74 6.16
CA GLN A 136 6.52 -7.58 4.70
C GLN A 136 6.26 -8.90 3.98
N ILE A 137 6.94 -9.97 4.39
CA ILE A 137 6.73 -11.30 3.81
C ILE A 137 5.29 -11.75 3.98
N ARG A 138 4.73 -11.55 5.18
CA ARG A 138 3.36 -11.96 5.47
C ARG A 138 2.33 -11.14 4.68
N ALA A 139 2.54 -9.83 4.58
CA ALA A 139 1.68 -8.96 3.77
C ALA A 139 1.78 -9.31 2.28
N ASP A 140 2.97 -9.64 1.81
CA ASP A 140 3.19 -10.03 0.41
C ASP A 140 2.45 -11.34 0.07
N LYS A 141 2.46 -12.31 0.99
CA LYS A 141 1.68 -13.53 0.84
C LYS A 141 0.18 -13.24 0.75
N ALA A 142 -0.31 -12.31 1.57
CA ALA A 142 -1.70 -11.90 1.53
C ALA A 142 -2.04 -11.22 0.21
N LEU A 143 -1.15 -10.37 -0.31
CA LEU A 143 -1.32 -9.75 -1.63
C LEU A 143 -1.41 -10.79 -2.73
N TYR A 144 -0.54 -11.79 -2.70
CA TYR A 144 -0.59 -12.90 -3.65
C TYR A 144 -1.95 -13.61 -3.60
N GLN A 145 -2.49 -13.85 -2.40
CA GLN A 145 -3.83 -14.43 -2.24
C GLN A 145 -4.91 -13.52 -2.83
N ALA A 146 -4.82 -12.22 -2.60
CA ALA A 146 -5.76 -11.25 -3.18
C ALA A 146 -5.78 -11.34 -4.70
N LYS A 147 -4.60 -11.44 -5.31
CA LYS A 147 -4.49 -11.61 -6.77
C LYS A 147 -5.13 -12.91 -7.25
N LYS A 148 -4.91 -14.01 -6.54
CA LYS A 148 -5.48 -15.32 -6.90
C LYS A 148 -6.99 -15.38 -6.72
N LEU A 149 -7.53 -14.66 -5.74
CA LEU A 149 -8.96 -14.68 -5.43
C LEU A 149 -9.80 -13.76 -6.32
N GLY A 150 -9.17 -13.07 -7.27
CA GLY A 150 -9.90 -12.28 -8.25
C GLY A 150 -9.56 -10.80 -8.28
N LYS A 151 -8.53 -10.39 -7.54
CA LYS A 151 -8.06 -8.99 -7.52
C LYS A 151 -9.10 -8.04 -6.93
N ASN A 152 -8.80 -6.73 -6.93
CA ASN A 152 -9.69 -5.69 -6.40
C ASN A 152 -10.20 -6.06 -5.00
N ARG A 153 -9.27 -6.34 -4.10
CA ARG A 153 -9.58 -6.75 -2.72
C ARG A 153 -8.40 -6.62 -1.80
N ILE A 154 -8.68 -6.60 -0.51
CA ILE A 154 -7.69 -6.64 0.56
C ILE A 154 -7.81 -8.00 1.24
N GLU A 155 -6.70 -8.73 1.33
CA GLU A 155 -6.62 -9.97 2.09
C GLU A 155 -5.73 -9.76 3.31
N ILE A 156 -6.01 -10.51 4.36
CA ILE A 156 -5.30 -10.40 5.65
C ILE A 156 -4.58 -11.71 5.94
N LEU A 157 -3.37 -11.59 6.43
CA LEU A 157 -2.62 -12.71 7.02
C LEU A 157 -2.02 -12.36 8.37
#